data_8f3c41db8eef9470646f4a7528655583
#
_entry.id   8f3c41db8eef9470646f4a7528655583
#
_cell.length_a   1.000
_cell.length_b   1.000
_cell.length_c   1.000
_cell.angle_alpha   90.00
_cell.angle_beta   90.00
_cell.angle_gamma   90.00
#
_symmetry.space_group_name_H-M   'P 1'
#
loop_
_entity.id
_entity.type
_entity.pdbx_description
1 polymer ?
#
loop_
_entity_poly.entity_id
_entity_poly.type
_entity_poly.pdbx_seq_one_letter_code
_entity_poly.pdbx_strand_id
1 'polypeptide(L)'
;MLERFKLLLQEMNRGIYEKNTEISLSLLAALAGESVILLGPPGVAKSMVARQLKTAFRDAQSFEYLMSRFSTPDEIFGPVSIQKLKTSDTYERAVEGYLPTADVVFLDEIWKAGPAIQNTLLTVINEKIFRNGNCEMHLPLKLLVAASNELPAKGEGLEALWDRFVIRIESRPIKLEKNFRAMLLESHADFSGSTGVLGHADFSGSTGVLGHADFADNADSSGSMGKSGSTDFSDSADFSDSADFSDSTDFSDLKITAEEYAEWAEKICKIGVKEEVLDAISAIRKSLRAVNVDEAAERRNIYVSDRRWKNIVRLLRTSAFMQDREEVDICDLLPIYHCLWQEPEERDAIRSIVIRALFSPFAEKLVEMKNALAEDIRYHRVRRNPEDGRDYEGEIETLSDGLTSLERQLGENLFVSSDDKAEISAYLRDFYKELAFTRQDTMKLYEV
;
A
#
# COMPACT_ATOMS: atom_id res chain seq x y z
N MET A 1 5.08 -19.89 -5.50
CA MET A 1 4.05 -18.92 -5.11
C MET A 1 4.53 -17.49 -5.38
N LEU A 2 5.66 -17.07 -4.84
CA LEU A 2 6.24 -15.73 -5.01
C LEU A 2 6.33 -15.29 -6.49
N GLU A 3 6.84 -16.11 -7.37
CA GLU A 3 6.97 -15.76 -8.80
C GLU A 3 5.60 -15.53 -9.47
N ARG A 4 4.58 -16.30 -9.11
CA ARG A 4 3.21 -16.07 -9.59
C ARG A 4 2.69 -14.69 -9.16
N PHE A 5 2.93 -14.28 -7.90
CA PHE A 5 2.53 -12.94 -7.44
C PHE A 5 3.33 -11.83 -8.11
N LYS A 6 4.63 -12.02 -8.38
CA LYS A 6 5.43 -11.06 -9.13
C LYS A 6 4.87 -10.84 -10.53
N LEU A 7 4.61 -11.92 -11.27
CA LEU A 7 4.03 -11.87 -12.61
C LEU A 7 2.63 -11.24 -12.59
N LEU A 8 1.78 -11.62 -11.63
CA LEU A 8 0.45 -11.05 -11.46
C LEU A 8 0.52 -9.54 -11.21
N LEU A 9 1.37 -9.08 -10.30
CA LEU A 9 1.58 -7.66 -10.01
C LEU A 9 2.17 -6.91 -11.20
N GLN A 10 3.09 -7.52 -11.94
CA GLN A 10 3.66 -6.93 -13.15
C GLN A 10 2.58 -6.70 -14.22
N GLU A 11 1.72 -7.68 -14.44
CA GLU A 11 0.63 -7.56 -15.42
C GLU A 11 -0.43 -6.55 -14.96
N MET A 12 -0.77 -6.54 -13.68
CA MET A 12 -1.70 -5.54 -13.10
C MET A 12 -1.17 -4.11 -13.18
N ASN A 13 0.14 -3.90 -13.21
CA ASN A 13 0.76 -2.58 -13.37
C ASN A 13 0.89 -2.14 -14.83
N ARG A 14 0.56 -3.01 -15.80
CA ARG A 14 0.68 -2.69 -17.22
C ARG A 14 -0.28 -1.56 -17.62
N GLY A 15 0.25 -0.52 -18.25
CA GLY A 15 -0.52 0.67 -18.64
C GLY A 15 -0.87 1.62 -17.49
N ILE A 16 -0.33 1.40 -16.27
CA ILE A 16 -0.52 2.30 -15.15
C ILE A 16 0.84 2.71 -14.60
N TYR A 17 1.10 4.02 -14.59
CA TYR A 17 2.41 4.56 -14.22
C TYR A 17 2.47 4.96 -12.75
N GLU A 18 3.54 4.53 -12.07
CA GLU A 18 3.86 4.88 -10.67
C GLU A 18 2.77 4.54 -9.65
N LYS A 19 2.00 3.44 -9.90
CA LYS A 19 0.96 2.94 -9.00
C LYS A 19 1.26 1.56 -8.41
N ASN A 20 2.51 1.13 -8.49
CA ASN A 20 2.92 -0.19 -8.02
C ASN A 20 2.60 -0.41 -6.54
N THR A 21 2.81 0.60 -5.70
CA THR A 21 2.51 0.54 -4.27
C THR A 21 1.01 0.44 -4.01
N GLU A 22 0.19 1.23 -4.71
CA GLU A 22 -1.26 1.18 -4.60
C GLU A 22 -1.80 -0.21 -4.98
N ILE A 23 -1.30 -0.78 -6.07
CA ILE A 23 -1.74 -2.10 -6.57
C ILE A 23 -1.25 -3.22 -5.64
N SER A 24 0.04 -3.24 -5.26
CA SER A 24 0.60 -4.30 -4.43
C SER A 24 -0.01 -4.35 -3.03
N LEU A 25 -0.16 -3.19 -2.37
CA LEU A 25 -0.78 -3.11 -1.06
C LEU A 25 -2.28 -3.42 -1.10
N SER A 26 -2.98 -3.07 -2.17
CA SER A 26 -4.39 -3.42 -2.33
C SER A 26 -4.59 -4.91 -2.59
N LEU A 27 -3.68 -5.56 -3.33
CA LEU A 27 -3.69 -7.02 -3.47
C LEU A 27 -3.40 -7.72 -2.13
N LEU A 28 -2.43 -7.21 -1.37
CA LEU A 28 -2.15 -7.67 0.00
C LEU A 28 -3.39 -7.57 0.88
N ALA A 29 -4.08 -6.42 0.84
CA ALA A 29 -5.32 -6.20 1.58
C ALA A 29 -6.42 -7.18 1.15
N ALA A 30 -6.59 -7.40 -0.15
CA ALA A 30 -7.57 -8.34 -0.70
C ALA A 30 -7.37 -9.75 -0.15
N LEU A 31 -6.13 -10.25 -0.15
CA LEU A 31 -5.81 -11.58 0.38
C LEU A 31 -5.92 -11.66 1.91
N ALA A 32 -5.66 -10.56 2.60
CA ALA A 32 -5.89 -10.45 4.04
C ALA A 32 -7.37 -10.25 4.40
N GLY A 33 -8.23 -9.99 3.43
CA GLY A 33 -9.64 -9.68 3.64
C GLY A 33 -9.89 -8.32 4.29
N GLU A 34 -8.97 -7.36 4.10
CA GLU A 34 -9.01 -6.00 4.64
C GLU A 34 -9.44 -4.98 3.59
N SER A 35 -9.79 -3.78 4.04
CA SER A 35 -10.20 -2.68 3.18
C SER A 35 -9.11 -1.62 3.05
N VAL A 36 -9.09 -0.95 1.88
CA VAL A 36 -8.09 0.07 1.52
C VAL A 36 -8.79 1.39 1.26
N ILE A 37 -8.14 2.49 1.62
CA ILE A 37 -8.53 3.82 1.16
C ILE A 37 -7.40 4.49 0.38
N LEU A 38 -7.74 5.04 -0.78
CA LEU A 38 -6.86 5.82 -1.65
C LEU A 38 -7.18 7.31 -1.47
N LEU A 39 -6.26 8.07 -0.91
CA LEU A 39 -6.37 9.52 -0.75
C LEU A 39 -5.53 10.22 -1.81
N GLY A 40 -6.04 11.29 -2.38
CA GLY A 40 -5.27 12.10 -3.32
C GLY A 40 -6.15 12.92 -4.26
N PRO A 41 -5.55 13.87 -5.01
CA PRO A 41 -6.30 14.77 -5.89
C PRO A 41 -7.06 14.00 -6.97
N PRO A 42 -8.03 14.62 -7.62
CA PRO A 42 -8.71 14.01 -8.76
C PRO A 42 -7.71 13.77 -9.93
N GLY A 43 -7.98 12.74 -10.74
CA GLY A 43 -7.17 12.45 -11.94
C GLY A 43 -5.86 11.68 -11.69
N VAL A 44 -5.62 11.15 -10.48
CA VAL A 44 -4.41 10.36 -10.16
C VAL A 44 -4.64 8.84 -10.30
N ALA A 45 -5.54 8.42 -11.17
CA ALA A 45 -5.80 7.02 -11.53
C ALA A 45 -6.34 6.11 -10.39
N LYS A 46 -6.97 6.65 -9.33
CA LYS A 46 -7.52 5.85 -8.21
C LYS A 46 -8.51 4.78 -8.69
N SER A 47 -9.44 5.13 -9.58
CA SER A 47 -10.42 4.20 -10.16
C SER A 47 -9.78 3.17 -11.09
N MET A 48 -8.69 3.52 -11.80
CA MET A 48 -7.95 2.55 -12.62
C MET A 48 -7.30 1.48 -11.76
N VAL A 49 -6.68 1.86 -10.63
CA VAL A 49 -6.13 0.90 -9.65
C VAL A 49 -7.20 -0.09 -9.19
N ALA A 50 -8.39 0.39 -8.84
CA ALA A 50 -9.48 -0.48 -8.40
C ALA A 50 -9.94 -1.46 -9.49
N ARG A 51 -9.99 -1.02 -10.76
CA ARG A 51 -10.35 -1.88 -11.89
C ARG A 51 -9.30 -2.96 -12.15
N GLN A 52 -8.01 -2.64 -12.00
CA GLN A 52 -6.95 -3.65 -12.14
C GLN A 52 -7.04 -4.72 -11.06
N LEU A 53 -7.44 -4.36 -9.85
CA LEU A 53 -7.58 -5.34 -8.77
C LEU A 53 -8.64 -6.41 -9.03
N LYS A 54 -9.70 -6.08 -9.77
CA LYS A 54 -10.67 -7.09 -10.24
C LYS A 54 -10.01 -8.15 -11.11
N THR A 55 -9.06 -7.77 -11.95
CA THR A 55 -8.41 -8.69 -12.89
C THR A 55 -7.58 -9.75 -12.21
N ALA A 56 -7.16 -9.53 -10.95
CA ALA A 56 -6.42 -10.51 -10.16
C ALA A 56 -7.25 -11.76 -9.80
N PHE A 57 -8.57 -11.65 -9.81
CA PHE A 57 -9.46 -12.74 -9.43
C PHE A 57 -10.22 -13.27 -10.64
N ARG A 58 -10.30 -14.60 -10.75
CA ARG A 58 -11.03 -15.28 -11.83
C ARG A 58 -12.54 -15.09 -11.60
N ASP A 59 -13.28 -14.71 -12.65
CA ASP A 59 -14.73 -14.54 -12.68
C ASP A 59 -15.31 -13.61 -11.58
N ALA A 60 -14.48 -12.70 -11.04
CA ALA A 60 -14.90 -11.80 -9.98
C ALA A 60 -15.95 -10.80 -10.44
N GLN A 61 -16.99 -10.64 -9.64
CA GLN A 61 -17.98 -9.57 -9.80
C GLN A 61 -17.45 -8.28 -9.18
N SER A 62 -17.64 -7.15 -9.87
CA SER A 62 -17.25 -5.84 -9.33
C SER A 62 -18.44 -4.91 -9.23
N PHE A 63 -18.41 -4.07 -8.20
CA PHE A 63 -19.34 -2.97 -8.04
C PHE A 63 -18.56 -1.67 -7.88
N GLU A 64 -18.88 -0.67 -8.71
CA GLU A 64 -18.28 0.66 -8.68
C GLU A 64 -19.36 1.71 -8.47
N TYR A 65 -19.13 2.66 -7.56
CA TYR A 65 -20.09 3.71 -7.30
C TYR A 65 -19.40 5.01 -6.87
N LEU A 66 -19.83 6.13 -7.46
CA LEU A 66 -19.42 7.48 -7.06
C LEU A 66 -20.41 8.05 -6.05
N MET A 67 -19.97 8.19 -4.81
CA MET A 67 -20.80 8.74 -3.73
C MET A 67 -21.12 10.21 -3.92
N SER A 68 -22.33 10.57 -3.57
CA SER A 68 -22.80 11.96 -3.51
C SER A 68 -23.59 12.18 -2.23
N ARG A 69 -23.87 13.43 -1.89
CA ARG A 69 -24.74 13.76 -0.74
C ARG A 69 -26.17 13.29 -0.92
N PHE A 70 -26.57 12.97 -2.14
CA PHE A 70 -27.90 12.50 -2.50
C PHE A 70 -27.97 10.99 -2.72
N SER A 71 -26.84 10.29 -2.60
CA SER A 71 -26.77 8.85 -2.75
C SER A 71 -27.69 8.14 -1.75
N THR A 72 -28.43 7.19 -2.26
CA THR A 72 -29.40 6.42 -1.48
C THR A 72 -28.90 5.00 -1.23
N PRO A 73 -29.32 4.33 -0.15
CA PRO A 73 -29.01 2.92 0.08
C PRO A 73 -29.45 1.99 -1.06
N ASP A 74 -30.49 2.36 -1.81
CA ASP A 74 -31.03 1.56 -2.93
C ASP A 74 -30.04 1.47 -4.09
N GLU A 75 -29.26 2.51 -4.33
CA GLU A 75 -28.26 2.57 -5.41
C GLU A 75 -27.01 1.72 -5.10
N ILE A 76 -26.76 1.45 -3.83
CA ILE A 76 -25.57 0.74 -3.38
C ILE A 76 -25.87 -0.71 -2.99
N PHE A 77 -26.96 -0.91 -2.26
CA PHE A 77 -27.34 -2.21 -1.71
C PHE A 77 -28.50 -2.89 -2.45
N GLY A 78 -29.03 -2.24 -3.49
CA GLY A 78 -30.15 -2.69 -4.30
C GLY A 78 -31.51 -2.16 -3.82
N PRO A 79 -32.47 -1.99 -4.75
CA PRO A 79 -33.81 -1.49 -4.45
C PRO A 79 -34.64 -2.52 -3.66
N VAL A 80 -35.66 -2.04 -2.96
CA VAL A 80 -36.60 -2.92 -2.27
C VAL A 80 -37.41 -3.76 -3.26
N SER A 81 -37.47 -5.08 -3.04
CA SER A 81 -38.20 -6.00 -3.88
C SER A 81 -39.74 -5.85 -3.64
N ILE A 82 -40.39 -5.18 -4.57
CA ILE A 82 -41.87 -5.02 -4.52
C ILE A 82 -42.57 -6.38 -4.58
N GLN A 83 -42.00 -7.37 -5.26
CA GLN A 83 -42.56 -8.71 -5.35
C GLN A 83 -42.56 -9.39 -3.96
N LYS A 84 -41.41 -9.39 -3.25
CA LYS A 84 -41.32 -10.00 -1.92
C LYS A 84 -42.20 -9.28 -0.89
N LEU A 85 -42.29 -7.95 -1.00
CA LEU A 85 -43.19 -7.15 -0.15
C LEU A 85 -44.64 -7.53 -0.35
N LYS A 86 -45.09 -7.81 -1.60
CA LYS A 86 -46.48 -8.19 -1.89
C LYS A 86 -46.80 -9.65 -1.59
N THR A 87 -45.81 -10.57 -1.78
CA THR A 87 -46.07 -12.02 -1.66
C THR A 87 -45.82 -12.57 -0.27
N SER A 88 -44.86 -12.05 0.45
CA SER A 88 -44.41 -12.57 1.75
C SER A 88 -44.38 -11.52 2.87
N ASP A 89 -44.84 -10.30 2.60
CA ASP A 89 -44.81 -9.17 3.55
C ASP A 89 -43.38 -8.96 4.16
N THR A 90 -42.34 -9.26 3.37
CA THR A 90 -40.95 -9.12 3.81
C THR A 90 -40.29 -7.94 3.11
N TYR A 91 -39.61 -7.10 3.91
CA TYR A 91 -38.83 -5.99 3.43
C TYR A 91 -37.42 -6.47 3.05
N GLU A 92 -37.28 -6.95 1.83
CA GLU A 92 -35.99 -7.41 1.30
C GLU A 92 -35.61 -6.63 0.04
N ARG A 93 -34.28 -6.47 -0.17
CA ARG A 93 -33.69 -5.80 -1.34
C ARG A 93 -33.35 -6.80 -2.45
N ALA A 94 -33.46 -6.36 -3.69
CA ALA A 94 -32.92 -7.06 -4.85
C ALA A 94 -31.43 -6.72 -4.94
N VAL A 95 -30.59 -7.61 -4.46
CA VAL A 95 -29.14 -7.35 -4.26
C VAL A 95 -28.27 -7.72 -5.45
N GLU A 96 -28.82 -8.42 -6.43
CA GLU A 96 -28.07 -8.88 -7.60
C GLU A 96 -27.51 -7.72 -8.41
N GLY A 97 -26.19 -7.73 -8.66
CA GLY A 97 -25.48 -6.66 -9.36
C GLY A 97 -25.15 -5.44 -8.50
N TYR A 98 -25.44 -5.49 -7.19
CA TYR A 98 -25.09 -4.45 -6.22
C TYR A 98 -23.98 -4.91 -5.28
N LEU A 99 -23.53 -3.99 -4.40
CA LEU A 99 -22.42 -4.24 -3.46
C LEU A 99 -22.53 -5.59 -2.73
N PRO A 100 -23.71 -6.06 -2.26
CA PRO A 100 -23.79 -7.30 -1.50
C PRO A 100 -23.41 -8.58 -2.27
N THR A 101 -23.37 -8.53 -3.60
CA THR A 101 -23.00 -9.69 -4.44
C THR A 101 -21.64 -9.53 -5.11
N ALA A 102 -20.92 -8.43 -4.83
CA ALA A 102 -19.64 -8.14 -5.47
C ALA A 102 -18.45 -8.71 -4.69
N ASP A 103 -17.46 -9.22 -5.42
CA ASP A 103 -16.15 -9.66 -4.90
C ASP A 103 -15.21 -8.47 -4.66
N VAL A 104 -15.23 -7.49 -5.58
CA VAL A 104 -14.39 -6.29 -5.52
C VAL A 104 -15.28 -5.06 -5.61
N VAL A 105 -15.21 -4.21 -4.62
CA VAL A 105 -16.03 -3.00 -4.51
C VAL A 105 -15.13 -1.77 -4.58
N PHE A 106 -15.51 -0.80 -5.41
CA PHE A 106 -14.89 0.52 -5.47
C PHE A 106 -15.92 1.60 -5.14
N LEU A 107 -15.64 2.38 -4.08
CA LEU A 107 -16.50 3.49 -3.65
C LEU A 107 -15.72 4.80 -3.72
N ASP A 108 -16.01 5.62 -4.72
CA ASP A 108 -15.37 6.94 -4.85
C ASP A 108 -16.10 7.99 -4.03
N GLU A 109 -15.35 9.00 -3.56
CA GLU A 109 -15.86 10.09 -2.72
C GLU A 109 -16.61 9.60 -1.46
N ILE A 110 -16.04 8.62 -0.78
CA ILE A 110 -16.68 7.85 0.31
C ILE A 110 -17.27 8.72 1.42
N TRP A 111 -16.66 9.88 1.72
CA TRP A 111 -17.11 10.77 2.80
C TRP A 111 -18.40 11.52 2.48
N LYS A 112 -18.80 11.54 1.20
CA LYS A 112 -20.08 12.14 0.79
C LYS A 112 -21.30 11.25 1.07
N ALA A 113 -21.07 9.98 1.46
CA ALA A 113 -22.13 9.05 1.79
C ALA A 113 -22.95 9.53 3.00
N GLY A 114 -24.27 9.39 2.93
CA GLY A 114 -25.15 9.71 4.06
C GLY A 114 -25.01 8.70 5.22
N PRO A 115 -25.48 9.04 6.45
CA PRO A 115 -25.30 8.21 7.65
C PRO A 115 -25.86 6.79 7.53
N ALA A 116 -26.96 6.59 6.79
CA ALA A 116 -27.55 5.27 6.59
C ALA A 116 -26.61 4.33 5.80
N ILE A 117 -25.96 4.85 4.77
CA ILE A 117 -24.97 4.13 3.98
C ILE A 117 -23.75 3.83 4.82
N GLN A 118 -23.22 4.84 5.53
CA GLN A 118 -22.05 4.71 6.39
C GLN A 118 -22.23 3.63 7.45
N ASN A 119 -23.36 3.62 8.15
CA ASN A 119 -23.67 2.61 9.16
C ASN A 119 -23.74 1.19 8.59
N THR A 120 -24.28 1.03 7.38
CA THR A 120 -24.31 -0.27 6.70
C THR A 120 -22.90 -0.70 6.29
N LEU A 121 -22.08 0.22 5.77
CA LEU A 121 -20.69 -0.05 5.42
C LEU A 121 -19.84 -0.45 6.63
N LEU A 122 -20.13 0.06 7.83
CA LEU A 122 -19.44 -0.36 9.04
C LEU A 122 -19.58 -1.87 9.29
N THR A 123 -20.75 -2.44 9.05
CA THR A 123 -20.99 -3.89 9.19
C THR A 123 -20.40 -4.67 8.02
N VAL A 124 -20.58 -4.17 6.80
CA VAL A 124 -20.03 -4.77 5.57
C VAL A 124 -18.49 -4.92 5.64
N ILE A 125 -17.79 -3.87 6.06
CA ILE A 125 -16.34 -3.87 6.11
C ILE A 125 -15.82 -4.80 7.23
N ASN A 126 -16.44 -4.78 8.41
CA ASN A 126 -15.94 -5.54 9.54
C ASN A 126 -16.30 -7.01 9.51
N GLU A 127 -17.57 -7.29 9.23
CA GLU A 127 -18.15 -8.61 9.45
C GLU A 127 -18.40 -9.34 8.13
N LYS A 128 -18.29 -8.60 7.00
CA LYS A 128 -18.66 -9.08 5.67
C LYS A 128 -20.07 -9.67 5.65
N ILE A 129 -20.96 -9.01 6.37
CA ILE A 129 -22.38 -9.38 6.49
C ILE A 129 -23.22 -8.19 6.03
N PHE A 130 -24.27 -8.50 5.27
CA PHE A 130 -25.35 -7.56 4.93
C PHE A 130 -26.67 -8.09 5.47
N ARG A 131 -27.41 -7.24 6.18
CA ARG A 131 -28.75 -7.58 6.68
C ARG A 131 -29.77 -7.20 5.64
N ASN A 132 -30.36 -8.20 5.02
CA ASN A 132 -31.42 -8.04 4.02
C ASN A 132 -32.78 -8.46 4.60
N GLY A 133 -33.53 -7.51 5.14
CA GLY A 133 -34.72 -7.81 5.91
C GLY A 133 -34.40 -8.62 7.16
N ASN A 134 -34.99 -9.82 7.26
CA ASN A 134 -34.78 -10.74 8.38
C ASN A 134 -33.60 -11.73 8.14
N CYS A 135 -32.98 -11.67 6.97
CA CYS A 135 -31.89 -12.58 6.62
C CYS A 135 -30.53 -11.90 6.74
N GLU A 136 -29.55 -12.60 7.28
CA GLU A 136 -28.16 -12.21 7.23
C GLU A 136 -27.48 -12.88 6.04
N MET A 137 -26.85 -12.09 5.17
CA MET A 137 -26.12 -12.56 3.99
C MET A 137 -24.62 -12.38 4.23
N HIS A 138 -23.86 -13.47 4.11
CA HIS A 138 -22.41 -13.37 4.02
C HIS A 138 -22.01 -12.90 2.62
N LEU A 139 -21.18 -11.87 2.57
CA LEU A 139 -20.76 -11.23 1.33
C LEU A 139 -19.54 -11.98 0.74
N PRO A 140 -19.49 -12.17 -0.58
CA PRO A 140 -18.30 -12.74 -1.25
C PRO A 140 -17.14 -11.75 -1.29
N LEU A 141 -17.25 -10.63 -0.62
CA LEU A 141 -16.36 -9.48 -0.66
C LEU A 141 -14.91 -9.86 -0.32
N LYS A 142 -14.03 -9.80 -1.31
CA LYS A 142 -12.58 -9.99 -1.18
C LYS A 142 -11.89 -8.67 -0.85
N LEU A 143 -12.32 -7.58 -1.52
CA LEU A 143 -11.70 -6.27 -1.37
C LEU A 143 -12.74 -5.14 -1.47
N LEU A 144 -12.67 -4.21 -0.54
CA LEU A 144 -13.31 -2.90 -0.68
C LEU A 144 -12.23 -1.83 -0.75
N VAL A 145 -12.20 -1.12 -1.88
CA VAL A 145 -11.37 0.06 -2.09
C VAL A 145 -12.27 1.29 -2.00
N ALA A 146 -11.98 2.16 -1.07
CA ALA A 146 -12.57 3.49 -1.03
C ALA A 146 -11.61 4.51 -1.63
N ALA A 147 -12.14 5.59 -2.18
CA ALA A 147 -11.34 6.72 -2.61
C ALA A 147 -11.92 8.04 -2.09
N SER A 148 -11.05 9.00 -1.87
CA SER A 148 -11.43 10.37 -1.54
C SER A 148 -10.32 11.35 -1.93
N ASN A 149 -10.71 12.61 -2.11
CA ASN A 149 -9.78 13.72 -2.32
C ASN A 149 -9.41 14.41 -1.00
N GLU A 150 -10.16 14.16 0.06
CA GLU A 150 -10.04 14.80 1.37
C GLU A 150 -10.11 13.78 2.51
N LEU A 151 -9.65 14.17 3.68
CA LEU A 151 -9.82 13.42 4.92
C LEU A 151 -11.27 13.50 5.43
N PRO A 152 -11.72 12.55 6.27
CA PRO A 152 -13.02 12.66 6.92
C PRO A 152 -13.09 13.92 7.78
N ALA A 153 -14.20 14.62 7.71
CA ALA A 153 -14.42 15.79 8.57
C ALA A 153 -14.47 15.39 10.05
N LYS A 154 -13.70 16.10 10.87
CA LYS A 154 -13.64 15.81 12.33
C LYS A 154 -14.97 16.14 13.00
N GLY A 155 -15.45 15.23 13.85
CA GLY A 155 -16.69 15.44 14.63
C GLY A 155 -17.98 15.10 13.88
N GLU A 156 -17.93 14.56 12.67
CA GLU A 156 -19.10 14.11 11.91
C GLU A 156 -19.39 12.61 12.09
N GLY A 157 -18.68 11.93 12.99
CA GLY A 157 -18.87 10.49 13.24
C GLY A 157 -18.23 9.57 12.21
N LEU A 158 -17.42 10.12 11.32
CA LEU A 158 -16.72 9.40 10.25
C LEU A 158 -15.47 8.64 10.74
N GLU A 159 -15.01 8.96 11.96
CA GLU A 159 -13.82 8.37 12.57
C GLU A 159 -13.93 6.85 12.69
N ALA A 160 -15.15 6.36 12.93
CA ALA A 160 -15.43 4.94 13.02
C ALA A 160 -15.26 4.23 11.67
N LEU A 161 -15.62 4.86 10.56
CA LEU A 161 -15.43 4.33 9.22
C LEU A 161 -13.96 4.45 8.80
N TRP A 162 -13.31 5.58 9.13
CA TRP A 162 -11.89 5.80 8.91
C TRP A 162 -11.02 4.74 9.59
N ASP A 163 -11.33 4.36 10.84
CA ASP A 163 -10.60 3.32 11.57
C ASP A 163 -10.69 1.93 10.91
N ARG A 164 -11.69 1.67 10.07
CA ARG A 164 -11.89 0.39 9.40
C ARG A 164 -11.08 0.23 8.13
N PHE A 165 -10.65 1.32 7.52
CA PHE A 165 -9.67 1.26 6.44
C PHE A 165 -8.29 1.01 7.04
N VAL A 166 -7.85 -0.26 6.98
CA VAL A 166 -6.59 -0.68 7.59
C VAL A 166 -5.42 -0.11 6.83
N ILE A 167 -5.42 -0.22 5.50
CA ILE A 167 -4.39 0.35 4.62
C ILE A 167 -4.88 1.69 4.08
N ARG A 168 -4.05 2.70 4.23
CA ARG A 168 -4.28 4.07 3.79
C ARG A 168 -3.14 4.48 2.87
N ILE A 169 -3.46 4.82 1.64
CA ILE A 169 -2.46 5.13 0.62
C ILE A 169 -2.71 6.53 0.10
N GLU A 170 -1.68 7.35 0.15
CA GLU A 170 -1.68 8.63 -0.53
C GLU A 170 -1.30 8.43 -2.00
N SER A 171 -2.27 8.57 -2.88
CA SER A 171 -2.08 8.45 -4.33
C SER A 171 -1.64 9.80 -4.90
N ARG A 172 -0.44 9.84 -5.48
CA ARG A 172 0.21 11.05 -5.96
C ARG A 172 0.21 11.12 -7.49
N PRO A 173 0.28 12.31 -8.10
CA PRO A 173 0.55 12.44 -9.52
C PRO A 173 1.87 11.79 -9.94
N ILE A 174 2.00 11.49 -11.23
CA ILE A 174 3.25 10.96 -11.81
C ILE A 174 4.38 11.98 -11.57
N LYS A 175 5.49 11.51 -11.02
CA LYS A 175 6.66 12.35 -10.67
C LYS A 175 7.73 12.31 -11.75
N LEU A 176 7.94 11.13 -12.37
CA LEU A 176 9.03 10.93 -13.33
C LEU A 176 8.60 11.42 -14.71
N GLU A 177 9.34 12.37 -15.26
CA GLU A 177 9.11 12.94 -16.59
C GLU A 177 9.05 11.86 -17.69
N LYS A 178 9.87 10.81 -17.59
CA LYS A 178 9.83 9.65 -18.51
C LYS A 178 8.44 8.99 -18.51
N ASN A 179 7.88 8.73 -17.34
CA ASN A 179 6.58 8.08 -17.19
C ASN A 179 5.44 9.00 -17.62
N PHE A 180 5.56 10.29 -17.30
CA PHE A 180 4.59 11.29 -17.76
C PHE A 180 4.54 11.36 -19.29
N ARG A 181 5.68 11.41 -19.96
CA ARG A 181 5.74 11.39 -21.45
C ARG A 181 5.20 10.09 -22.03
N ALA A 182 5.52 8.94 -21.42
CA ALA A 182 4.99 7.65 -21.85
C ALA A 182 3.46 7.64 -21.79
N MET A 183 2.88 8.09 -20.68
CA MET A 183 1.42 8.22 -20.51
C MET A 183 0.79 9.11 -21.59
N LEU A 184 1.43 10.22 -21.98
CA LEU A 184 0.91 11.11 -23.02
C LEU A 184 0.96 10.48 -24.42
N LEU A 185 1.90 9.57 -24.67
CA LEU A 185 2.09 8.91 -25.95
C LEU A 185 1.27 7.62 -26.09
N GLU A 186 0.79 7.05 -24.98
CA GLU A 186 -0.13 5.91 -25.05
C GLU A 186 -1.41 6.35 -25.74
N SER A 187 -1.60 5.86 -26.95
CA SER A 187 -2.84 6.09 -27.68
C SER A 187 -3.98 5.37 -26.99
N HIS A 188 -5.12 6.03 -26.80
CA HIS A 188 -6.35 5.45 -26.25
C HIS A 188 -6.93 4.26 -27.05
N ALA A 189 -6.17 3.67 -27.98
CA ALA A 189 -6.60 2.57 -28.83
C ALA A 189 -6.98 1.30 -28.06
N ASP A 190 -6.43 1.09 -26.85
CA ASP A 190 -6.71 -0.09 -26.04
C ASP A 190 -7.94 0.04 -25.12
N PHE A 191 -8.59 1.21 -25.11
CA PHE A 191 -9.80 1.43 -24.29
C PHE A 191 -11.10 0.94 -24.97
N SER A 192 -11.07 0.53 -26.23
CA SER A 192 -12.26 0.08 -26.95
C SER A 192 -12.65 -1.38 -26.73
N GLY A 193 -11.90 -2.13 -25.93
CA GLY A 193 -12.07 -3.59 -25.74
C GLY A 193 -12.99 -4.03 -24.61
N SER A 194 -13.53 -3.14 -23.78
CA SER A 194 -14.42 -3.54 -22.67
C SER A 194 -15.60 -2.59 -22.46
N THR A 195 -16.36 -2.33 -23.53
CA THR A 195 -17.72 -1.79 -23.37
C THR A 195 -18.69 -2.93 -23.10
N GLY A 196 -18.67 -3.46 -21.90
CA GLY A 196 -19.80 -4.16 -21.33
C GLY A 196 -20.87 -3.13 -20.98
N VAL A 197 -21.89 -3.10 -21.80
CA VAL A 197 -23.23 -2.52 -21.66
C VAL A 197 -23.45 -1.67 -20.38
N LEU A 198 -23.23 -0.36 -20.50
CA LEU A 198 -23.90 0.62 -19.65
C LEU A 198 -25.34 0.74 -20.14
N GLY A 199 -26.28 0.29 -19.33
CA GLY A 199 -27.70 0.54 -19.55
C GLY A 199 -27.97 2.05 -19.69
N HIS A 200 -28.32 2.46 -20.89
CA HIS A 200 -28.85 3.79 -21.16
C HIS A 200 -30.14 3.97 -20.36
N ALA A 201 -30.11 4.83 -19.36
CA ALA A 201 -31.31 5.50 -18.92
C ALA A 201 -31.52 6.68 -19.87
N ASP A 202 -32.47 6.52 -20.77
CA ASP A 202 -32.94 7.59 -21.67
C ASP A 202 -33.50 8.74 -20.81
N PHE A 203 -32.82 9.87 -20.85
CA PHE A 203 -33.38 11.15 -20.41
C PHE A 203 -33.70 11.97 -21.64
N SER A 204 -34.88 11.74 -22.20
CA SER A 204 -35.54 12.66 -23.17
C SER A 204 -36.32 13.69 -22.36
N GLY A 205 -35.93 14.93 -22.49
CA GLY A 205 -36.73 16.02 -21.94
C GLY A 205 -36.12 17.40 -22.05
N SER A 206 -36.57 18.09 -23.09
CA SER A 206 -36.79 19.54 -23.16
C SER A 206 -35.65 20.47 -23.53
N THR A 207 -35.79 20.93 -24.72
CA THR A 207 -35.25 22.10 -25.44
C THR A 207 -35.27 23.40 -24.61
N GLY A 208 -34.12 24.12 -24.65
CA GLY A 208 -34.05 25.54 -24.32
C GLY A 208 -32.92 26.19 -25.11
N VAL A 209 -33.31 26.89 -26.18
CA VAL A 209 -32.46 27.69 -27.09
C VAL A 209 -32.03 28.98 -26.39
N LEU A 210 -30.79 29.42 -26.69
CA LEU A 210 -30.24 30.81 -26.71
C LEU A 210 -28.73 30.70 -26.34
N GLY A 211 -27.79 31.25 -27.05
CA GLY A 211 -27.66 32.25 -28.07
C GLY A 211 -26.18 32.40 -28.39
N HIS A 212 -25.89 32.70 -29.64
CA HIS A 212 -24.58 33.02 -30.20
C HIS A 212 -23.86 34.18 -29.50
N ALA A 213 -22.54 34.05 -29.32
CA ALA A 213 -21.64 35.18 -29.41
C ALA A 213 -20.32 34.74 -30.06
N ASP A 214 -20.14 35.18 -31.29
CA ASP A 214 -18.91 35.16 -32.08
C ASP A 214 -17.85 36.05 -31.40
N PHE A 215 -16.60 35.64 -31.41
CA PHE A 215 -15.45 36.55 -31.54
C PHE A 215 -14.34 35.83 -32.32
N ALA A 216 -14.11 36.43 -33.50
CA ALA A 216 -13.07 36.05 -34.46
C ALA A 216 -11.78 36.84 -34.19
N ASP A 217 -10.71 36.22 -34.68
CA ASP A 217 -9.47 36.76 -35.23
C ASP A 217 -8.52 37.65 -34.37
N ASN A 218 -7.29 37.23 -34.23
CA ASN A 218 -6.21 37.84 -34.99
C ASN A 218 -4.90 37.04 -34.93
N ALA A 219 -4.30 36.97 -36.11
CA ALA A 219 -3.06 36.32 -36.46
C ALA A 219 -1.81 37.19 -36.19
N ASP A 220 -0.67 36.54 -36.40
CA ASP A 220 0.67 37.04 -36.76
C ASP A 220 1.63 37.53 -35.63
N SER A 221 2.71 36.84 -35.49
CA SER A 221 4.00 37.20 -36.11
C SER A 221 5.15 36.28 -35.68
N SER A 222 5.84 35.88 -36.71
CA SER A 222 7.17 35.30 -36.87
C SER A 222 8.30 35.91 -36.03
N GLY A 223 9.25 35.06 -35.63
CA GLY A 223 10.55 35.48 -35.12
C GLY A 223 11.52 34.32 -34.96
N SER A 224 12.48 34.27 -35.86
CA SER A 224 13.48 33.25 -36.10
C SER A 224 14.70 33.28 -35.15
N MET A 225 15.39 32.13 -35.12
CA MET A 225 16.84 31.91 -34.94
C MET A 225 17.50 32.09 -33.57
N GLY A 226 18.17 31.02 -33.19
CA GLY A 226 19.28 30.99 -32.26
C GLY A 226 19.81 29.58 -31.98
N LYS A 227 20.68 29.07 -32.87
CA LYS A 227 21.53 27.90 -32.60
C LYS A 227 22.65 28.29 -31.61
N SER A 228 22.91 27.45 -30.61
CA SER A 228 24.26 26.98 -30.27
C SER A 228 24.30 26.25 -28.95
N GLY A 229 25.05 25.17 -28.89
CA GLY A 229 25.73 24.67 -27.70
C GLY A 229 25.45 23.24 -27.36
N SER A 230 26.10 22.31 -28.07
CA SER A 230 26.33 20.93 -27.63
C SER A 230 27.24 20.90 -26.40
N THR A 231 26.80 20.22 -25.35
CA THR A 231 27.75 19.57 -24.44
C THR A 231 27.19 18.19 -24.13
N ASP A 232 27.90 17.21 -24.68
CA ASP A 232 27.79 15.78 -24.37
C ASP A 232 28.08 15.56 -22.88
N PHE A 233 27.16 14.93 -22.19
CA PHE A 233 27.44 14.11 -21.03
C PHE A 233 26.70 12.79 -21.22
N SER A 234 27.44 11.83 -21.74
CA SER A 234 27.14 10.42 -21.74
C SER A 234 27.38 9.87 -20.34
N ASP A 235 26.33 9.53 -19.63
CA ASP A 235 26.36 8.48 -18.63
C ASP A 235 25.11 7.63 -18.85
N SER A 236 25.32 6.64 -19.69
CA SER A 236 24.41 5.52 -19.94
C SER A 236 24.59 4.52 -18.81
N ALA A 237 23.64 4.49 -17.88
CA ALA A 237 23.35 3.28 -17.13
C ALA A 237 22.21 2.55 -17.86
N ASP A 238 22.60 1.67 -18.77
CA ASP A 238 21.74 0.70 -19.41
C ASP A 238 21.15 -0.24 -18.36
N PHE A 239 19.85 -0.11 -18.12
CA PHE A 239 19.02 -1.18 -17.58
C PHE A 239 18.00 -1.55 -18.66
N SER A 240 18.50 -2.15 -19.73
CA SER A 240 17.72 -2.90 -20.68
C SER A 240 18.09 -4.40 -20.56
N ASP A 241 17.69 -5.02 -19.47
CA ASP A 241 17.48 -6.46 -19.46
C ASP A 241 16.01 -6.73 -19.78
N SER A 242 15.68 -6.60 -21.05
CA SER A 242 14.55 -7.30 -21.63
C SER A 242 14.98 -8.77 -21.78
N ALA A 243 14.82 -9.54 -20.72
CA ALA A 243 14.76 -10.98 -20.85
C ALA A 243 13.52 -11.31 -21.68
N ASP A 244 13.73 -11.68 -22.94
CA ASP A 244 12.75 -12.36 -23.77
C ASP A 244 12.36 -13.68 -23.08
N PHE A 245 11.41 -13.63 -22.19
CA PHE A 245 10.67 -14.80 -21.71
C PHE A 245 9.51 -15.02 -22.68
N SER A 246 9.80 -15.71 -23.79
CA SER A 246 8.80 -16.35 -24.64
C SER A 246 8.33 -17.66 -24.02
N ASP A 247 7.82 -17.61 -22.80
CA ASP A 247 6.92 -18.61 -22.27
C ASP A 247 5.58 -17.90 -22.03
N SER A 248 4.64 -18.12 -22.93
CA SER A 248 3.30 -17.53 -22.91
C SER A 248 2.48 -18.16 -21.76
N THR A 249 2.81 -17.79 -20.54
CA THR A 249 1.91 -18.04 -19.41
C THR A 249 0.69 -17.16 -19.66
N ASP A 250 -0.43 -17.77 -19.99
CA ASP A 250 -1.67 -17.03 -20.22
C ASP A 250 -2.02 -16.31 -18.91
N PHE A 251 -2.27 -14.98 -18.97
CA PHE A 251 -2.68 -14.19 -17.80
C PHE A 251 -3.86 -14.82 -17.05
N SER A 252 -4.70 -15.59 -17.74
CA SER A 252 -5.81 -16.33 -17.13
C SER A 252 -5.34 -17.34 -16.08
N ASP A 253 -4.14 -17.91 -16.22
CA ASP A 253 -3.59 -18.91 -15.29
C ASP A 253 -2.97 -18.27 -14.04
N LEU A 254 -2.64 -16.99 -14.11
CA LEU A 254 -2.15 -16.22 -12.95
C LEU A 254 -3.28 -15.80 -12.00
N LYS A 255 -4.52 -15.72 -12.51
CA LYS A 255 -5.68 -15.26 -11.71
C LYS A 255 -6.00 -16.22 -10.57
N ILE A 256 -6.39 -15.62 -9.46
CA ILE A 256 -6.73 -16.32 -8.22
C ILE A 256 -8.17 -16.86 -8.34
N THR A 257 -8.37 -18.16 -8.16
CA THR A 257 -9.70 -18.75 -8.14
C THR A 257 -10.37 -18.59 -6.78
N ALA A 258 -11.68 -18.83 -6.70
CA ALA A 258 -12.41 -18.74 -5.44
C ALA A 258 -11.95 -19.84 -4.45
N GLU A 259 -11.64 -21.03 -4.96
CA GLU A 259 -11.14 -22.15 -4.18
C GLU A 259 -9.75 -21.85 -3.59
N GLU A 260 -8.83 -21.34 -4.43
CA GLU A 260 -7.50 -20.92 -3.98
C GLU A 260 -7.60 -19.82 -2.91
N TYR A 261 -8.48 -18.85 -3.11
CA TYR A 261 -8.67 -17.76 -2.15
C TYR A 261 -9.10 -18.29 -0.78
N ALA A 262 -10.05 -19.24 -0.75
CA ALA A 262 -10.51 -19.86 0.49
C ALA A 262 -9.41 -20.70 1.16
N GLU A 263 -8.69 -21.51 0.39
CA GLU A 263 -7.58 -22.33 0.88
C GLU A 263 -6.44 -21.45 1.46
N TRP A 264 -6.12 -20.35 0.77
CA TRP A 264 -5.06 -19.43 1.20
C TRP A 264 -5.43 -18.70 2.49
N ALA A 265 -6.68 -18.33 2.66
CA ALA A 265 -7.15 -17.72 3.92
C ALA A 265 -6.88 -18.63 5.12
N GLU A 266 -7.08 -19.96 4.98
CA GLU A 266 -6.75 -20.92 6.04
C GLU A 266 -5.24 -21.07 6.27
N LYS A 267 -4.43 -21.08 5.19
CA LYS A 267 -2.97 -21.15 5.28
C LYS A 267 -2.39 -19.91 5.95
N ILE A 268 -2.85 -18.72 5.58
CA ILE A 268 -2.42 -17.44 6.15
C ILE A 268 -2.67 -17.41 7.67
N CYS A 269 -3.79 -17.93 8.13
CA CYS A 269 -4.09 -17.98 9.56
C CYS A 269 -3.10 -18.84 10.37
N LYS A 270 -2.45 -19.83 9.73
CA LYS A 270 -1.49 -20.75 10.37
C LYS A 270 -0.06 -20.23 10.40
N ILE A 271 0.25 -19.18 9.64
CA ILE A 271 1.59 -18.58 9.59
C ILE A 271 1.98 -18.06 10.97
N GLY A 272 3.16 -18.46 11.46
CA GLY A 272 3.72 -18.03 12.72
C GLY A 272 4.15 -16.55 12.70
N VAL A 273 4.38 -15.98 13.88
CA VAL A 273 4.97 -14.65 14.04
C VAL A 273 6.15 -14.79 14.99
N LYS A 274 7.33 -14.42 14.53
CA LYS A 274 8.56 -14.46 15.35
C LYS A 274 8.47 -13.47 16.51
N GLU A 275 9.10 -13.80 17.64
CA GLU A 275 9.13 -12.93 18.82
C GLU A 275 9.78 -11.57 18.51
N GLU A 276 10.84 -11.55 17.71
CA GLU A 276 11.50 -10.32 17.25
C GLU A 276 10.55 -9.34 16.56
N VAL A 277 9.58 -9.86 15.78
CA VAL A 277 8.54 -9.05 15.11
C VAL A 277 7.58 -8.46 16.15
N LEU A 278 7.19 -9.23 17.17
CA LEU A 278 6.31 -8.74 18.25
C LEU A 278 7.00 -7.66 19.09
N ASP A 279 8.30 -7.81 19.35
CA ASP A 279 9.11 -6.80 20.02
C ASP A 279 9.22 -5.51 19.21
N ALA A 280 9.46 -5.63 17.90
CA ALA A 280 9.50 -4.49 16.98
C ALA A 280 8.14 -3.77 16.92
N ILE A 281 7.03 -4.50 16.83
CA ILE A 281 5.66 -3.93 16.89
C ILE A 281 5.46 -3.18 18.22
N SER A 282 5.91 -3.75 19.33
CA SER A 282 5.81 -3.12 20.65
C SER A 282 6.64 -1.84 20.74
N ALA A 283 7.83 -1.83 20.15
CA ALA A 283 8.69 -0.65 20.05
C ALA A 283 8.06 0.45 19.17
N ILE A 284 7.51 0.08 18.00
CA ILE A 284 6.75 1.00 17.13
C ILE A 284 5.59 1.60 17.91
N ARG A 285 4.75 0.78 18.57
CA ARG A 285 3.60 1.26 19.37
C ARG A 285 4.01 2.25 20.47
N LYS A 286 5.16 2.03 21.11
CA LYS A 286 5.69 2.99 22.10
C LYS A 286 6.11 4.31 21.46
N SER A 287 6.77 4.24 20.31
CA SER A 287 7.26 5.41 19.57
C SER A 287 6.12 6.28 19.02
N LEU A 288 4.98 5.68 18.65
CA LEU A 288 3.80 6.40 18.17
C LEU A 288 3.15 7.33 19.23
N ARG A 289 3.48 7.16 20.52
CA ARG A 289 2.95 8.02 21.59
C ARG A 289 3.54 9.43 21.60
N ALA A 290 4.68 9.62 20.93
CA ALA A 290 5.40 10.89 20.91
C ALA A 290 6.10 11.09 19.56
N VAL A 291 5.33 11.27 18.49
CA VAL A 291 5.85 11.47 17.14
C VAL A 291 6.10 12.95 16.90
N ASN A 292 7.29 13.30 16.44
CA ASN A 292 7.61 14.64 15.95
C ASN A 292 7.23 14.69 14.46
N VAL A 293 6.22 15.47 14.13
CA VAL A 293 5.73 15.58 12.73
C VAL A 293 6.39 16.76 12.01
N ASP A 294 6.73 17.83 12.72
CA ASP A 294 7.34 19.05 12.20
C ASP A 294 8.58 19.45 13.01
N GLU A 295 9.48 20.24 12.38
CA GLU A 295 10.62 20.88 13.05
C GLU A 295 10.20 21.82 14.20
N ALA A 296 8.95 22.25 14.24
CA ALA A 296 8.35 23.11 15.27
C ALA A 296 7.99 22.39 16.58
N ALA A 297 8.34 21.09 16.73
CA ALA A 297 8.41 20.36 17.99
C ALA A 297 7.07 20.07 18.71
N GLU A 298 5.93 20.10 18.08
CA GLU A 298 4.72 19.59 18.72
C GLU A 298 4.67 18.06 18.62
N ARG A 299 4.81 17.39 19.78
CA ARG A 299 4.74 15.91 19.85
C ARG A 299 3.29 15.48 19.72
N ARG A 300 2.98 14.70 18.68
CA ARG A 300 1.66 14.11 18.49
C ARG A 300 1.61 12.68 19.03
N ASN A 301 0.50 12.36 19.68
CA ASN A 301 0.18 10.98 20.07
C ASN A 301 -0.72 10.35 19.01
N ILE A 302 -0.16 9.42 18.24
CA ILE A 302 -0.90 8.72 17.19
C ILE A 302 -1.53 7.48 17.78
N TYR A 303 -2.85 7.53 17.92
CA TYR A 303 -3.63 6.40 18.42
C TYR A 303 -3.94 5.39 17.32
N VAL A 304 -3.64 4.13 17.60
CA VAL A 304 -3.99 2.97 16.75
C VAL A 304 -4.80 2.00 17.58
N SER A 305 -6.00 1.64 17.13
CA SER A 305 -6.90 0.76 17.87
C SER A 305 -6.36 -0.68 17.97
N ASP A 306 -6.70 -1.39 19.06
CA ASP A 306 -6.29 -2.80 19.22
C ASP A 306 -6.84 -3.71 18.10
N ARG A 307 -8.00 -3.38 17.55
CA ARG A 307 -8.55 -4.04 16.36
C ARG A 307 -7.61 -3.87 15.17
N ARG A 308 -7.14 -2.65 14.92
CA ARG A 308 -6.23 -2.36 13.81
C ARG A 308 -4.91 -3.11 13.96
N TRP A 309 -4.36 -3.21 15.17
CA TRP A 309 -3.18 -4.03 15.41
C TRP A 309 -3.39 -5.51 15.07
N LYS A 310 -4.57 -6.08 15.39
CA LYS A 310 -4.92 -7.46 14.99
C LYS A 310 -4.99 -7.61 13.46
N ASN A 311 -5.57 -6.63 12.78
CA ASN A 311 -5.65 -6.63 11.32
C ASN A 311 -4.27 -6.45 10.68
N ILE A 312 -3.39 -5.62 11.26
CA ILE A 312 -2.00 -5.48 10.84
C ILE A 312 -1.27 -6.83 10.93
N VAL A 313 -1.40 -7.57 12.03
CA VAL A 313 -0.78 -8.90 12.13
C VAL A 313 -1.28 -9.85 11.04
N ARG A 314 -2.56 -9.76 10.66
CA ARG A 314 -3.09 -10.54 9.53
C ARG A 314 -2.46 -10.12 8.19
N LEU A 315 -2.26 -8.82 7.97
CA LEU A 315 -1.52 -8.32 6.79
C LEU A 315 -0.07 -8.83 6.76
N LEU A 316 0.63 -8.85 7.91
CA LEU A 316 2.00 -9.38 7.99
C LEU A 316 2.06 -10.87 7.63
N ARG A 317 1.12 -11.67 8.14
CA ARG A 317 0.99 -13.09 7.78
C ARG A 317 0.72 -13.27 6.29
N THR A 318 -0.13 -12.43 5.71
CA THR A 318 -0.41 -12.45 4.27
C THR A 318 0.82 -12.06 3.47
N SER A 319 1.61 -11.09 3.92
CA SER A 319 2.88 -10.70 3.30
C SER A 319 3.86 -11.88 3.28
N ALA A 320 4.05 -12.56 4.42
CA ALA A 320 4.89 -13.75 4.51
C ALA A 320 4.41 -14.87 3.57
N PHE A 321 3.09 -15.10 3.51
CA PHE A 321 2.48 -16.08 2.60
C PHE A 321 2.77 -15.77 1.12
N MET A 322 2.57 -14.53 0.69
CA MET A 322 2.82 -14.12 -0.69
C MET A 322 4.30 -14.24 -1.08
N GLN A 323 5.18 -14.19 -0.11
CA GLN A 323 6.63 -14.33 -0.26
C GLN A 323 7.13 -15.75 0.03
N ASP A 324 6.22 -16.73 0.09
CA ASP A 324 6.49 -18.17 0.22
C ASP A 324 7.21 -18.53 1.55
N ARG A 325 6.82 -17.85 2.64
CA ARG A 325 7.37 -18.05 3.98
C ARG A 325 6.33 -18.57 4.97
N GLU A 326 6.74 -19.41 5.90
CA GLU A 326 5.89 -20.02 6.93
C GLU A 326 5.81 -19.18 8.21
N GLU A 327 6.68 -18.18 8.35
CA GLU A 327 6.72 -17.26 9.47
C GLU A 327 6.89 -15.82 9.00
N VAL A 328 6.26 -14.91 9.73
CA VAL A 328 6.44 -13.45 9.55
C VAL A 328 7.85 -13.07 9.98
N ASP A 329 8.54 -12.34 9.12
CA ASP A 329 9.89 -11.83 9.37
C ASP A 329 9.88 -10.31 9.56
N ILE A 330 10.98 -9.76 10.05
CA ILE A 330 11.14 -8.33 10.35
C ILE A 330 10.91 -7.46 9.11
N CYS A 331 11.29 -7.92 7.91
CA CYS A 331 11.10 -7.21 6.65
C CYS A 331 9.62 -7.02 6.26
N ASP A 332 8.70 -7.85 6.81
CA ASP A 332 7.26 -7.71 6.58
C ASP A 332 6.68 -6.47 7.27
N LEU A 333 7.38 -5.92 8.27
CA LEU A 333 6.91 -4.74 9.00
C LEU A 333 6.89 -3.47 8.15
N LEU A 334 7.70 -3.39 7.07
CA LEU A 334 7.85 -2.13 6.35
C LEU A 334 6.52 -1.54 5.86
N PRO A 335 5.61 -2.29 5.19
CA PRO A 335 4.36 -1.70 4.68
C PRO A 335 3.40 -1.24 5.77
N ILE A 336 3.61 -1.58 7.06
CA ILE A 336 2.65 -1.23 8.11
C ILE A 336 2.54 0.28 8.38
N TYR A 337 3.52 1.10 7.98
CA TYR A 337 3.37 2.54 8.13
C TYR A 337 2.15 3.07 7.38
N HIS A 338 1.73 2.41 6.30
CA HIS A 338 0.47 2.71 5.61
C HIS A 338 -0.79 2.41 6.44
N CYS A 339 -0.63 1.68 7.55
CA CYS A 339 -1.72 1.34 8.46
C CYS A 339 -1.79 2.23 9.70
N LEU A 340 -0.80 3.08 9.94
CA LEU A 340 -0.61 3.72 11.25
C LEU A 340 -0.97 5.21 11.27
N TRP A 341 -0.75 5.95 10.17
CA TRP A 341 -0.99 7.40 10.13
C TRP A 341 -2.50 7.75 10.13
N GLN A 342 -2.82 8.92 10.66
CA GLN A 342 -4.16 9.51 10.67
C GLN A 342 -4.26 10.69 9.71
N GLU A 343 -3.19 11.46 9.58
CA GLU A 343 -3.04 12.60 8.68
C GLU A 343 -1.82 12.36 7.75
N PRO A 344 -1.86 12.77 6.47
CA PRO A 344 -0.77 12.52 5.51
C PRO A 344 0.59 13.06 5.97
N GLU A 345 0.60 14.17 6.73
CA GLU A 345 1.81 14.81 7.27
C GLU A 345 2.57 13.89 8.26
N GLU A 346 1.87 12.97 8.91
CA GLU A 346 2.44 12.02 9.88
C GLU A 346 3.19 10.87 9.20
N ARG A 347 2.87 10.60 7.92
CA ARG A 347 3.29 9.39 7.21
C ARG A 347 4.79 9.22 7.18
N ASP A 348 5.54 10.26 6.83
CA ASP A 348 7.00 10.16 6.66
C ASP A 348 7.70 9.98 8.01
N ALA A 349 7.22 10.62 9.07
CA ALA A 349 7.70 10.42 10.43
C ALA A 349 7.43 8.99 10.92
N ILE A 350 6.26 8.44 10.64
CA ILE A 350 5.91 7.06 10.99
C ILE A 350 6.73 6.06 10.18
N ARG A 351 6.95 6.31 8.88
CA ARG A 351 7.83 5.49 8.04
C ARG A 351 9.23 5.40 8.63
N SER A 352 9.81 6.52 9.04
CA SER A 352 11.12 6.56 9.69
C SER A 352 11.13 5.79 11.02
N ILE A 353 10.03 5.81 11.81
CA ILE A 353 9.90 5.00 13.02
C ILE A 353 9.91 3.50 12.68
N VAL A 354 9.15 3.09 11.66
CA VAL A 354 9.10 1.69 11.23
C VAL A 354 10.47 1.24 10.71
N ILE A 355 11.13 2.02 9.87
CA ILE A 355 12.47 1.70 9.35
C ILE A 355 13.47 1.56 10.50
N ARG A 356 13.48 2.47 11.47
CA ARG A 356 14.34 2.33 12.66
C ARG A 356 14.06 1.05 13.44
N ALA A 357 12.79 0.66 13.56
CA ALA A 357 12.44 -0.58 14.25
C ALA A 357 12.97 -1.83 13.54
N LEU A 358 13.05 -1.83 12.19
CA LEU A 358 13.67 -2.93 11.45
C LEU A 358 15.15 -3.13 11.79
N PHE A 359 15.85 -2.02 12.07
CA PHE A 359 17.28 -2.04 12.36
C PHE A 359 17.59 -1.99 13.85
N SER A 360 16.59 -1.89 14.74
CA SER A 360 16.84 -1.77 16.18
C SER A 360 17.65 -2.92 16.78
N PRO A 361 17.48 -4.20 16.40
CA PRO A 361 18.29 -5.28 16.95
C PRO A 361 19.79 -5.13 16.61
N PHE A 362 20.09 -4.62 15.41
CA PHE A 362 21.46 -4.37 14.98
C PHE A 362 22.05 -3.14 15.68
N ALA A 363 21.24 -2.08 15.82
CA ALA A 363 21.65 -0.85 16.51
C ALA A 363 21.94 -1.09 18.00
N GLU A 364 21.14 -1.87 18.69
CA GLU A 364 21.32 -2.24 20.09
C GLU A 364 22.62 -3.02 20.29
N LYS A 365 22.86 -4.04 19.45
CA LYS A 365 24.10 -4.82 19.48
C LYS A 365 25.33 -3.96 19.20
N LEU A 366 25.24 -3.04 18.21
CA LEU A 366 26.33 -2.12 17.91
C LEU A 366 26.64 -1.19 19.08
N VAL A 367 25.61 -0.63 19.75
CA VAL A 367 25.79 0.23 20.92
C VAL A 367 26.40 -0.56 22.10
N GLU A 368 25.93 -1.76 22.36
CA GLU A 368 26.49 -2.63 23.40
C GLU A 368 27.97 -2.95 23.14
N MET A 369 28.30 -3.31 21.89
CA MET A 369 29.68 -3.58 21.46
C MET A 369 30.56 -2.35 21.62
N LYS A 370 30.13 -1.16 21.19
CA LYS A 370 30.85 0.11 21.34
C LYS A 370 31.14 0.45 22.80
N ASN A 371 30.15 0.26 23.68
CA ASN A 371 30.31 0.53 25.10
C ASN A 371 31.36 -0.42 25.72
N ALA A 372 31.29 -1.72 25.42
CA ALA A 372 32.25 -2.69 25.88
C ALA A 372 33.68 -2.40 25.35
N LEU A 373 33.80 -2.05 24.07
CA LEU A 373 35.05 -1.68 23.45
C LEU A 373 35.67 -0.42 24.11
N ALA A 374 34.83 0.61 24.35
CA ALA A 374 35.30 1.84 25.03
C ALA A 374 35.81 1.57 26.46
N GLU A 375 35.16 0.66 27.18
CA GLU A 375 35.64 0.22 28.50
C GLU A 375 36.96 -0.52 28.39
N ASP A 376 37.08 -1.47 27.45
CA ASP A 376 38.32 -2.25 27.27
C ASP A 376 39.51 -1.35 26.89
N ILE A 377 39.29 -0.34 26.01
CA ILE A 377 40.29 0.67 25.66
C ILE A 377 40.65 1.51 26.90
N ARG A 378 39.64 2.00 27.67
CA ARG A 378 39.86 2.87 28.83
C ARG A 378 40.68 2.19 29.93
N TYR A 379 40.46 0.91 30.16
CA TYR A 379 41.17 0.15 31.19
C TYR A 379 42.48 -0.47 30.71
N HIS A 380 42.96 -0.10 29.50
CA HIS A 380 44.17 -0.64 28.87
C HIS A 380 44.24 -2.16 28.94
N ARG A 381 43.13 -2.81 28.67
CA ARG A 381 43.07 -4.27 28.57
C ARG A 381 43.72 -4.72 27.28
N VAL A 382 45.03 -4.51 27.19
CA VAL A 382 45.86 -4.98 26.08
C VAL A 382 45.78 -6.49 26.00
N ARG A 383 45.27 -6.99 24.94
CA ARG A 383 45.16 -8.42 24.69
C ARG A 383 46.37 -8.90 23.94
N ARG A 384 47.09 -9.87 24.54
CA ARG A 384 48.24 -10.49 23.88
C ARG A 384 47.83 -11.52 22.82
N ASN A 385 46.62 -12.11 22.94
CA ASN A 385 46.06 -13.03 21.96
C ASN A 385 44.58 -12.68 21.67
N PRO A 386 44.10 -12.80 20.42
CA PRO A 386 42.70 -12.63 20.06
C PRO A 386 41.73 -13.57 20.82
N GLU A 387 42.24 -14.72 21.30
CA GLU A 387 41.48 -15.72 22.05
C GLU A 387 41.22 -15.31 23.51
N ASP A 388 41.95 -14.31 24.04
CA ASP A 388 41.83 -13.87 25.43
C ASP A 388 40.82 -12.72 25.55
N GLY A 389 39.53 -12.98 25.27
CA GLY A 389 38.47 -12.00 25.51
C GLY A 389 37.35 -11.97 24.51
N ARG A 390 36.59 -10.81 24.43
CA ARG A 390 35.46 -10.61 23.52
C ARG A 390 35.97 -10.50 22.08
N ASP A 391 35.39 -11.29 21.16
CA ASP A 391 35.73 -11.27 19.74
C ASP A 391 34.94 -10.17 19.03
N TYR A 392 35.45 -8.94 19.08
CA TYR A 392 34.85 -7.78 18.43
C TYR A 392 34.82 -7.92 16.91
N GLU A 393 35.83 -8.54 16.30
CA GLU A 393 35.89 -8.69 14.85
C GLU A 393 34.82 -9.67 14.37
N GLY A 394 34.66 -10.81 15.03
CA GLY A 394 33.61 -11.77 14.72
C GLY A 394 32.19 -11.20 14.96
N GLU A 395 32.01 -10.35 16.00
CA GLU A 395 30.76 -9.63 16.21
C GLU A 395 30.45 -8.62 15.09
N ILE A 396 31.45 -7.88 14.62
CA ILE A 396 31.32 -6.93 13.50
C ILE A 396 30.96 -7.68 12.20
N GLU A 397 31.61 -8.81 11.93
CA GLU A 397 31.29 -9.65 10.77
C GLU A 397 29.84 -10.17 10.86
N THR A 398 29.44 -10.69 12.00
CA THR A 398 28.06 -11.19 12.23
C THR A 398 27.02 -10.09 12.00
N LEU A 399 27.27 -8.86 12.49
CA LEU A 399 26.39 -7.71 12.26
C LEU A 399 26.35 -7.33 10.79
N SER A 400 27.50 -7.31 10.11
CA SER A 400 27.59 -6.98 8.68
C SER A 400 26.85 -7.98 7.82
N ASP A 401 27.00 -9.29 8.10
CA ASP A 401 26.32 -10.36 7.36
C ASP A 401 24.80 -10.30 7.59
N GLY A 402 24.38 -10.05 8.82
CA GLY A 402 22.97 -9.87 9.16
C GLY A 402 22.35 -8.68 8.42
N LEU A 403 23.03 -7.53 8.37
CA LEU A 403 22.58 -6.35 7.62
C LEU A 403 22.49 -6.63 6.11
N THR A 404 23.50 -7.29 5.53
CA THR A 404 23.52 -7.67 4.11
C THR A 404 22.35 -8.62 3.79
N SER A 405 22.06 -9.57 4.68
CA SER A 405 20.92 -10.48 4.53
C SER A 405 19.58 -9.72 4.57
N LEU A 406 19.44 -8.78 5.51
CA LEU A 406 18.23 -7.95 5.61
C LEU A 406 18.07 -7.04 4.38
N GLU A 407 19.14 -6.43 3.90
CA GLU A 407 19.14 -5.60 2.69
C GLU A 407 18.65 -6.39 1.47
N ARG A 408 19.13 -7.62 1.29
CA ARG A 408 18.68 -8.52 0.23
C ARG A 408 17.20 -8.85 0.36
N GLN A 409 16.73 -9.22 1.55
CA GLN A 409 15.31 -9.52 1.80
C GLN A 409 14.40 -8.33 1.52
N LEU A 410 14.82 -7.10 1.91
CA LEU A 410 14.09 -5.87 1.62
C LEU A 410 14.09 -5.55 0.11
N GLY A 411 15.19 -5.84 -0.59
CA GLY A 411 15.30 -5.68 -2.04
C GLY A 411 14.33 -6.57 -2.82
N GLU A 412 14.09 -7.78 -2.34
CA GLU A 412 13.20 -8.79 -2.94
C GLU A 412 11.73 -8.63 -2.50
N ASN A 413 11.43 -7.82 -1.51
CA ASN A 413 10.10 -7.68 -0.93
C ASN A 413 9.13 -6.98 -1.90
N LEU A 414 7.96 -7.59 -2.11
CA LEU A 414 6.93 -7.14 -3.06
C LEU A 414 6.29 -5.79 -2.71
N PHE A 415 6.39 -5.37 -1.44
CA PHE A 415 5.64 -4.23 -0.90
C PHE A 415 6.52 -3.01 -0.61
N VAL A 416 7.82 -3.10 -0.91
CA VAL A 416 8.79 -2.02 -0.70
C VAL A 416 8.77 -1.06 -1.88
N SER A 417 8.41 0.20 -1.62
CA SER A 417 8.40 1.25 -2.62
C SER A 417 9.82 1.74 -2.98
N SER A 418 9.94 2.48 -4.08
CA SER A 418 11.21 3.13 -4.44
C SER A 418 11.68 4.14 -3.38
N ASP A 419 10.71 4.87 -2.79
CA ASP A 419 10.99 5.85 -1.73
C ASP A 419 11.53 5.14 -0.47
N ASP A 420 10.96 3.97 -0.12
CA ASP A 420 11.43 3.15 1.00
C ASP A 420 12.86 2.63 0.76
N LYS A 421 13.15 2.14 -0.45
CA LYS A 421 14.49 1.67 -0.82
C LYS A 421 15.54 2.77 -0.68
N ALA A 422 15.22 3.99 -1.09
CA ALA A 422 16.12 5.12 -0.96
C ALA A 422 16.43 5.46 0.51
N GLU A 423 15.41 5.48 1.39
CA GLU A 423 15.57 5.76 2.81
C GLU A 423 16.31 4.63 3.54
N ILE A 424 15.99 3.37 3.23
CA ILE A 424 16.71 2.20 3.76
C ILE A 424 18.18 2.24 3.36
N SER A 425 18.47 2.52 2.09
CA SER A 425 19.85 2.61 1.60
C SER A 425 20.63 3.74 2.27
N ALA A 426 19.97 4.87 2.57
CA ALA A 426 20.59 5.96 3.32
C ALA A 426 20.91 5.53 4.75
N TYR A 427 19.96 4.86 5.44
CA TYR A 427 20.14 4.35 6.80
C TYR A 427 21.28 3.32 6.87
N LEU A 428 21.30 2.34 5.96
CA LEU A 428 22.34 1.32 5.88
C LEU A 428 23.72 1.93 5.67
N ARG A 429 23.82 2.93 4.78
CA ARG A 429 25.10 3.63 4.53
C ARG A 429 25.67 4.25 5.80
N ASP A 430 24.83 4.87 6.61
CA ASP A 430 25.28 5.46 7.87
C ASP A 430 25.63 4.38 8.89
N PHE A 431 24.89 3.28 8.92
CA PHE A 431 25.19 2.14 9.78
C PHE A 431 26.53 1.48 9.44
N TYR A 432 26.82 1.25 8.15
CA TYR A 432 28.10 0.72 7.70
C TYR A 432 29.28 1.65 8.02
N LYS A 433 29.09 2.98 7.97
CA LYS A 433 30.12 3.93 8.43
C LYS A 433 30.41 3.75 9.92
N GLU A 434 29.36 3.62 10.73
CA GLU A 434 29.52 3.39 12.18
C GLU A 434 30.25 2.07 12.46
N LEU A 435 29.93 1.00 11.74
CA LEU A 435 30.66 -0.28 11.85
C LEU A 435 32.14 -0.12 11.46
N ALA A 436 32.43 0.60 10.38
CA ALA A 436 33.81 0.85 9.94
C ALA A 436 34.62 1.65 10.99
N PHE A 437 34.02 2.68 11.60
CA PHE A 437 34.65 3.40 12.73
C PHE A 437 34.89 2.50 13.93
N THR A 438 33.92 1.66 14.29
CA THR A 438 34.06 0.70 15.40
C THR A 438 35.21 -0.28 15.11
N ARG A 439 35.32 -0.76 13.87
CA ARG A 439 36.43 -1.64 13.43
C ARG A 439 37.81 -0.95 13.54
N GLN A 440 37.91 0.34 13.24
CA GLN A 440 39.13 1.11 13.48
C GLN A 440 39.46 1.24 14.96
N ASP A 441 38.44 1.39 15.81
CA ASP A 441 38.65 1.49 17.25
C ASP A 441 39.11 0.14 17.87
N THR A 442 38.70 -1.01 17.30
CA THR A 442 39.20 -2.32 17.74
C THR A 442 40.71 -2.45 17.56
N MET A 443 41.27 -1.84 16.51
CA MET A 443 42.73 -1.84 16.28
C MET A 443 43.53 -1.17 17.42
N LYS A 444 42.93 -0.18 18.11
CA LYS A 444 43.55 0.47 19.28
C LYS A 444 43.78 -0.47 20.48
N LEU A 445 43.08 -1.63 20.52
CA LEU A 445 43.33 -2.66 21.54
C LEU A 445 44.63 -3.44 21.30
N TYR A 446 45.14 -3.43 20.04
CA TYR A 446 46.29 -4.20 19.61
C TYR A 446 47.50 -3.32 19.31
N GLU A 447 47.33 -1.98 19.26
CA GLU A 447 48.43 -1.01 19.11
C GLU A 447 49.09 -0.80 20.47
N VAL A 448 50.26 -1.48 20.70
CA VAL A 448 51.19 -1.21 21.81
C VAL A 448 52.56 -1.01 21.23
#